data_fc565a7ded1fadf45eac042633de25a2
#
_entry.id   fc565a7ded1fadf45eac042633de25a2
#
_cell.length_a   1.000
_cell.length_b   1.000
_cell.length_c   1.000
_cell.angle_alpha   90.00
_cell.angle_beta   90.00
_cell.angle_gamma   90.00
#
_symmetry.space_group_name_H-M   'P 1'
#
loop_
_entity.id
_entity.type
_entity.pdbx_description
1 polymer ?
#
loop_
_entity_poly.entity_id
_entity_poly.type
_entity_poly.pdbx_seq_one_letter_code
_entity_poly.pdbx_strand_id
1 'polypeptide(L)'
;MRQAGRYLPEFLAIRKNHSFFECCQTPSLASALTLQPIDRYPLLDASIIFCDILVVPQAMGMTVLMQPEKGPVFPEPLVTPADIEKLSTNVDVDKELGYLFEAITMTRKGLGGRVPLIGFCGAPWTLMAYMVEGGGSKTFEKSKGWLYRHPEESKKLLERIGRVCGELLVGQVLAGAQLLQVFDSWAGELTPYQFQSFALPPLLQISSYVNSTLASLGHPGVAITLFPKGVHSPSSLRLLSDPSSTGYATLGLDWQVDPQEIREVVGSKVNLQGNFDPVVLYGGKEGIEREVERMCQRWKGAKGGWIANLGHGITPNVKPEDMGWFLECVHKYSKR
;
A
#
# COMPACT_ATOMS: atom_id res chain seq x y z
N MET A 1 0.73 -7.62 -0.77
CA MET A 1 1.90 -7.91 -1.61
C MET A 1 3.15 -7.50 -0.86
N ARG A 2 4.05 -8.41 -0.52
CA ARG A 2 5.38 -8.00 -0.08
C ARG A 2 6.11 -7.50 -1.30
N GLN A 3 6.44 -6.26 -1.20
CA GLN A 3 6.84 -5.45 -2.30
C GLN A 3 7.97 -6.00 -3.13
N ALA A 4 7.88 -5.71 -4.41
CA ALA A 4 8.98 -5.77 -5.35
C ALA A 4 9.88 -7.00 -5.16
N GLY A 5 9.25 -8.17 -5.01
CA GLY A 5 9.98 -9.42 -5.04
C GLY A 5 10.93 -9.72 -3.88
N ARG A 6 10.69 -9.20 -2.68
CA ARG A 6 11.53 -9.44 -1.47
C ARG A 6 11.81 -10.91 -1.14
N TYR A 7 11.14 -11.84 -1.78
CA TYR A 7 11.33 -13.31 -1.67
C TYR A 7 12.26 -13.86 -2.78
N LEU A 8 12.59 -13.06 -3.79
CA LEU A 8 13.38 -13.49 -4.95
C LEU A 8 14.86 -13.66 -4.60
N PRO A 9 15.55 -14.67 -5.18
CA PRO A 9 16.99 -14.86 -4.97
C PRO A 9 17.82 -13.62 -5.36
N GLU A 10 17.47 -12.95 -6.45
CA GLU A 10 18.15 -11.73 -6.91
C GLU A 10 17.96 -10.55 -5.95
N PHE A 11 16.80 -10.45 -5.30
CA PHE A 11 16.60 -9.49 -4.21
C PHE A 11 17.53 -9.79 -3.03
N LEU A 12 17.59 -11.06 -2.62
CA LEU A 12 18.44 -11.50 -1.50
C LEU A 12 19.92 -11.27 -1.80
N ALA A 13 20.36 -11.43 -3.06
CA ALA A 13 21.73 -11.16 -3.48
C ALA A 13 22.11 -9.68 -3.27
N ILE A 14 21.24 -8.72 -3.62
CA ILE A 14 21.46 -7.29 -3.36
C ILE A 14 21.45 -7.03 -1.85
N ARG A 15 20.46 -7.58 -1.13
CA ARG A 15 20.29 -7.36 0.31
C ARG A 15 21.44 -7.91 1.17
N LYS A 16 22.24 -8.84 0.65
CA LYS A 16 23.42 -9.37 1.35
C LYS A 16 24.44 -8.28 1.65
N ASN A 17 24.55 -7.29 0.77
CA ASN A 17 25.57 -6.24 0.81
C ASN A 17 25.02 -4.86 1.21
N HIS A 18 23.70 -4.69 1.32
CA HIS A 18 23.07 -3.40 1.57
C HIS A 18 22.01 -3.51 2.66
N SER A 19 21.90 -2.53 3.54
CA SER A 19 20.85 -2.43 4.54
C SER A 19 19.49 -2.19 3.86
N PHE A 20 18.39 -2.43 4.58
CA PHE A 20 17.05 -2.24 4.02
C PHE A 20 16.78 -0.80 3.61
N PHE A 21 17.09 0.15 4.48
CA PHE A 21 16.90 1.57 4.19
C PHE A 21 17.89 2.08 3.14
N GLU A 22 19.10 1.56 3.08
CA GLU A 22 20.03 1.86 1.98
C GLU A 22 19.42 1.46 0.63
N CYS A 23 18.78 0.29 0.54
CA CYS A 23 18.06 -0.11 -0.68
C CYS A 23 16.88 0.80 -1.02
N CYS A 24 16.19 1.36 0.00
CA CYS A 24 15.09 2.30 -0.23
C CYS A 24 15.59 3.69 -0.65
N GLN A 25 16.72 4.12 -0.09
CA GLN A 25 17.23 5.50 -0.20
C GLN A 25 18.29 5.67 -1.32
N THR A 26 18.72 4.57 -1.94
CA THR A 26 19.63 4.61 -3.09
C THR A 26 18.83 4.40 -4.38
N PRO A 27 18.66 5.42 -5.24
CA PRO A 27 17.79 5.35 -6.41
C PRO A 27 18.09 4.18 -7.35
N SER A 28 19.36 3.89 -7.60
CA SER A 28 19.79 2.78 -8.47
C SER A 28 19.42 1.41 -7.89
N LEU A 29 19.56 1.22 -6.56
CA LEU A 29 19.19 -0.03 -5.88
C LEU A 29 17.67 -0.21 -5.87
N ALA A 30 16.92 0.83 -5.51
CA ALA A 30 15.46 0.80 -5.51
C ALA A 30 14.91 0.50 -6.91
N SER A 31 15.46 1.12 -7.94
CA SER A 31 15.10 0.86 -9.34
C SER A 31 15.41 -0.58 -9.74
N ALA A 32 16.63 -1.08 -9.48
CA ALA A 32 17.01 -2.46 -9.78
C ALA A 32 16.05 -3.47 -9.12
N LEU A 33 15.77 -3.29 -7.82
CA LEU A 33 14.83 -4.15 -7.07
C LEU A 33 13.41 -4.09 -7.62
N THR A 34 12.99 -2.94 -8.15
CA THR A 34 11.67 -2.77 -8.75
C THR A 34 11.53 -3.49 -10.09
N LEU A 35 12.60 -3.57 -10.87
CA LEU A 35 12.62 -4.22 -12.18
C LEU A 35 12.66 -5.74 -12.08
N GLN A 36 13.33 -6.31 -11.08
CA GLN A 36 13.50 -7.76 -10.90
C GLN A 36 12.20 -8.59 -11.08
N PRO A 37 11.05 -8.24 -10.45
CA PRO A 37 9.82 -9.00 -10.65
C PRO A 37 9.31 -8.97 -12.10
N ILE A 38 9.46 -7.84 -12.79
CA ILE A 38 9.01 -7.67 -14.18
C ILE A 38 9.89 -8.46 -15.14
N ASP A 39 11.20 -8.51 -14.86
CA ASP A 39 12.13 -9.30 -15.65
C ASP A 39 11.92 -10.81 -15.46
N ARG A 40 11.54 -11.23 -14.23
CA ARG A 40 11.26 -12.62 -13.91
C ARG A 40 9.89 -13.09 -14.36
N TYR A 41 8.87 -12.24 -14.26
CA TYR A 41 7.48 -12.60 -14.53
C TYR A 41 6.88 -11.71 -15.62
N PRO A 42 7.04 -12.08 -16.89
CA PRO A 42 6.52 -11.29 -18.01
C PRO A 42 4.99 -11.21 -18.06
N LEU A 43 4.28 -12.00 -17.25
CA LEU A 43 2.83 -11.98 -17.11
C LEU A 43 2.31 -10.95 -16.08
N LEU A 44 3.20 -10.17 -15.44
CA LEU A 44 2.76 -9.07 -14.58
C LEU A 44 2.33 -7.87 -15.41
N ASP A 45 1.16 -7.32 -15.09
CA ASP A 45 0.57 -6.17 -15.79
C ASP A 45 0.94 -4.81 -15.17
N ALA A 46 1.60 -4.79 -14.01
CA ALA A 46 2.06 -3.56 -13.36
C ALA A 46 3.27 -3.82 -12.45
N SER A 47 4.11 -2.80 -12.29
CA SER A 47 5.20 -2.76 -11.31
C SER A 47 4.87 -1.81 -10.18
N ILE A 48 5.40 -2.04 -8.98
CA ILE A 48 5.31 -1.10 -7.86
C ILE A 48 6.71 -0.73 -7.39
N ILE A 49 6.95 0.55 -7.17
CA ILE A 49 8.28 1.03 -6.75
C ILE A 49 8.70 0.37 -5.44
N PHE A 50 9.98 -0.02 -5.33
CA PHE A 50 10.54 -0.52 -4.08
C PHE A 50 10.82 0.64 -3.14
N CYS A 51 10.13 0.65 -2.01
CA CYS A 51 10.32 1.61 -0.90
C CYS A 51 9.69 1.04 0.38
N ASP A 52 9.67 1.83 1.44
CA ASP A 52 8.93 1.56 2.69
C ASP A 52 7.92 2.67 2.97
N ILE A 53 6.82 2.32 3.66
CA ILE A 53 5.81 3.31 4.08
C ILE A 53 6.33 4.25 5.18
N LEU A 54 7.33 3.80 5.95
CA LEU A 54 7.87 4.54 7.09
C LEU A 54 8.85 5.65 6.71
N VAL A 55 9.10 5.84 5.41
CA VAL A 55 9.83 7.03 4.90
C VAL A 55 9.06 8.33 5.22
N VAL A 56 7.73 8.27 5.37
CA VAL A 56 6.92 9.42 5.79
C VAL A 56 7.21 9.84 7.23
N PRO A 57 7.12 8.97 8.26
CA PRO A 57 7.61 9.31 9.59
C PRO A 57 9.07 9.75 9.64
N GLN A 58 9.96 9.16 8.82
CA GLN A 58 11.35 9.61 8.72
C GLN A 58 11.45 11.05 8.22
N ALA A 59 10.75 11.39 7.14
CA ALA A 59 10.68 12.75 6.61
C ALA A 59 10.08 13.74 7.61
N MET A 60 9.21 13.27 8.51
CA MET A 60 8.67 14.04 9.62
C MET A 60 9.63 14.20 10.80
N GLY A 61 10.84 13.64 10.74
CA GLY A 61 11.90 13.77 11.75
C GLY A 61 12.04 12.60 12.72
N MET A 62 11.31 11.49 12.52
CA MET A 62 11.46 10.32 13.40
C MET A 62 12.57 9.38 12.92
N THR A 63 13.33 8.83 13.86
CA THR A 63 14.29 7.76 13.58
C THR A 63 13.55 6.42 13.46
N VAL A 64 13.82 5.70 12.38
CA VAL A 64 13.32 4.33 12.14
C VAL A 64 14.50 3.40 11.91
N LEU A 65 14.57 2.33 12.70
CA LEU A 65 15.61 1.29 12.60
C LEU A 65 14.97 -0.02 12.13
N MET A 66 15.65 -0.78 11.30
CA MET A 66 15.22 -2.12 10.89
C MET A 66 15.96 -3.16 11.71
N GLN A 67 15.25 -3.83 12.62
CA GLN A 67 15.79 -4.93 13.41
C GLN A 67 15.46 -6.27 12.76
N PRO A 68 16.42 -7.22 12.65
CA PRO A 68 16.23 -8.47 11.92
C PRO A 68 15.00 -9.28 12.33
N GLU A 69 14.75 -9.42 13.63
CA GLU A 69 13.66 -10.24 14.17
C GLU A 69 12.36 -9.48 14.43
N LYS A 70 12.46 -8.16 14.69
CA LYS A 70 11.30 -7.31 15.06
C LYS A 70 10.74 -6.53 13.89
N GLY A 71 11.50 -6.37 12.81
CA GLY A 71 11.13 -5.47 11.72
C GLY A 71 11.44 -4.00 12.04
N PRO A 72 10.60 -3.05 11.61
CA PRO A 72 10.81 -1.64 11.87
C PRO A 72 10.56 -1.30 13.34
N VAL A 73 11.45 -0.50 13.93
CA VAL A 73 11.39 -0.02 15.32
C VAL A 73 11.64 1.48 15.34
N PHE A 74 10.85 2.18 16.13
CA PHE A 74 11.04 3.59 16.47
C PHE A 74 11.66 3.66 17.85
N PRO A 75 12.96 4.01 17.99
CA PRO A 75 13.60 4.11 19.30
C PRO A 75 12.93 5.13 20.23
N GLU A 76 12.41 6.20 19.64
CA GLU A 76 11.70 7.28 20.33
C GLU A 76 10.28 7.40 19.77
N PRO A 77 9.33 6.52 20.20
CA PRO A 77 7.95 6.60 19.75
C PRO A 77 7.23 7.81 20.37
N LEU A 78 6.12 8.20 19.79
CA LEU A 78 5.26 9.24 20.37
C LEU A 78 4.52 8.67 21.59
N VAL A 79 4.80 9.17 22.78
CA VAL A 79 4.22 8.70 24.04
C VAL A 79 3.09 9.61 24.50
N THR A 80 3.26 10.91 24.33
CA THR A 80 2.30 11.95 24.72
C THR A 80 2.01 12.90 23.58
N PRO A 81 0.89 13.64 23.60
CA PRO A 81 0.62 14.67 22.60
C PRO A 81 1.72 15.73 22.43
N ALA A 82 2.47 16.03 23.49
CA ALA A 82 3.58 16.96 23.43
C ALA A 82 4.72 16.47 22.49
N ASP A 83 4.82 15.18 22.27
CA ASP A 83 5.83 14.63 21.34
C ASP A 83 5.52 14.97 19.88
N ILE A 84 4.28 15.35 19.54
CA ILE A 84 3.89 15.80 18.19
C ILE A 84 4.66 17.08 17.82
N GLU A 85 5.01 17.92 18.79
CA GLU A 85 5.77 19.17 18.57
C GLU A 85 7.22 18.93 18.16
N LYS A 86 7.74 17.72 18.41
CA LYS A 86 9.09 17.31 17.97
C LYS A 86 9.14 16.99 16.46
N LEU A 87 7.98 16.72 15.86
CA LEU A 87 7.90 16.44 14.45
C LEU A 87 8.06 17.71 13.61
N SER A 88 8.69 17.61 12.45
CA SER A 88 8.82 18.73 11.49
C SER A 88 7.46 19.26 11.09
N THR A 89 7.18 20.54 11.30
CA THR A 89 5.87 21.16 10.98
C THR A 89 5.67 21.31 9.48
N ASN A 90 6.73 21.65 8.76
CA ASN A 90 6.76 21.79 7.31
C ASN A 90 7.80 20.82 6.75
N VAL A 91 7.33 19.68 6.24
CA VAL A 91 8.19 18.70 5.57
C VAL A 91 8.41 19.16 4.14
N ASP A 92 9.65 19.38 3.76
CA ASP A 92 10.03 19.56 2.37
C ASP A 92 10.17 18.16 1.72
N VAL A 93 9.08 17.71 1.10
CA VAL A 93 9.00 16.34 0.56
C VAL A 93 10.01 16.13 -0.57
N ASP A 94 10.31 17.14 -1.37
CA ASP A 94 11.30 17.04 -2.45
C ASP A 94 12.71 16.86 -1.90
N LYS A 95 13.03 17.56 -0.83
CA LYS A 95 14.33 17.44 -0.16
C LYS A 95 14.45 16.10 0.59
N GLU A 96 13.47 15.75 1.40
CA GLU A 96 13.54 14.59 2.29
C GLU A 96 13.35 13.25 1.56
N LEU A 97 12.55 13.24 0.48
CA LEU A 97 12.16 12.03 -0.28
C LEU A 97 12.55 12.06 -1.76
N GLY A 98 13.36 13.03 -2.18
CA GLY A 98 13.81 13.19 -3.58
C GLY A 98 14.50 11.95 -4.14
N TYR A 99 15.18 11.16 -3.31
CA TYR A 99 15.76 9.87 -3.71
C TYR A 99 14.70 8.88 -4.26
N LEU A 100 13.48 8.92 -3.72
CA LEU A 100 12.38 8.07 -4.21
C LEU A 100 11.89 8.56 -5.57
N PHE A 101 11.81 9.86 -5.79
CA PHE A 101 11.42 10.44 -7.07
C PHE A 101 12.44 10.12 -8.15
N GLU A 102 13.73 10.19 -7.83
CA GLU A 102 14.80 9.75 -8.72
C GLU A 102 14.69 8.25 -9.05
N ALA A 103 14.45 7.41 -8.04
CA ALA A 103 14.23 5.96 -8.23
C ALA A 103 13.06 5.66 -9.17
N ILE A 104 11.94 6.40 -9.04
CA ILE A 104 10.78 6.29 -9.93
C ILE A 104 11.15 6.67 -11.37
N THR A 105 11.85 7.77 -11.55
CA THR A 105 12.30 8.24 -12.87
C THR A 105 13.23 7.22 -13.54
N MET A 106 14.19 6.67 -12.80
CA MET A 106 15.08 5.60 -13.28
C MET A 106 14.30 4.34 -13.64
N THR A 107 13.36 3.94 -12.78
CA THR A 107 12.52 2.74 -13.01
C THR A 107 11.65 2.91 -14.25
N ARG A 108 11.04 4.08 -14.46
CA ARG A 108 10.24 4.37 -15.66
C ARG A 108 11.06 4.20 -16.93
N LYS A 109 12.31 4.68 -16.94
CA LYS A 109 13.24 4.46 -18.06
C LYS A 109 13.56 2.98 -18.25
N GLY A 110 13.88 2.27 -17.15
CA GLY A 110 14.21 0.83 -17.18
C GLY A 110 13.03 -0.07 -17.60
N LEU A 111 11.80 0.31 -17.27
CA LEU A 111 10.58 -0.39 -17.72
C LEU A 111 10.37 -0.29 -19.24
N GLY A 112 10.82 0.80 -19.87
CA GLY A 112 10.71 0.96 -21.33
C GLY A 112 9.27 0.86 -21.87
N GLY A 113 8.27 1.18 -21.04
CA GLY A 113 6.86 1.07 -21.42
C GLY A 113 6.24 -0.33 -21.29
N ARG A 114 6.98 -1.33 -20.80
CA ARG A 114 6.47 -2.72 -20.64
C ARG A 114 5.20 -2.79 -19.80
N VAL A 115 5.19 -2.11 -18.67
CA VAL A 115 4.05 -2.05 -17.74
C VAL A 115 3.98 -0.69 -17.04
N PRO A 116 2.82 -0.28 -16.51
CA PRO A 116 2.71 0.91 -15.68
C PRO A 116 3.44 0.73 -14.34
N LEU A 117 3.91 1.85 -13.78
CA LEU A 117 4.55 1.92 -12.48
C LEU A 117 3.59 2.50 -11.45
N ILE A 118 3.44 1.79 -10.33
CA ILE A 118 2.62 2.17 -9.18
C ILE A 118 3.53 2.87 -8.16
N GLY A 119 3.14 4.10 -7.77
CA GLY A 119 3.64 4.77 -6.57
C GLY A 119 2.74 4.45 -5.37
N PHE A 120 3.23 4.67 -4.15
CA PHE A 120 2.43 4.37 -2.96
C PHE A 120 2.85 5.15 -1.72
N CYS A 121 1.97 5.14 -0.71
CA CYS A 121 2.28 5.53 0.66
C CYS A 121 1.55 4.64 1.67
N GLY A 122 1.93 4.74 2.93
CA GLY A 122 1.12 4.24 4.04
C GLY A 122 -0.06 5.18 4.32
N ALA A 123 -1.18 4.64 4.79
CA ALA A 123 -2.30 5.45 5.25
C ALA A 123 -1.99 6.11 6.61
N PRO A 124 -2.56 7.29 6.90
CA PRO A 124 -2.27 8.04 8.12
C PRO A 124 -2.47 7.25 9.41
N TRP A 125 -3.56 6.48 9.53
CA TRP A 125 -3.77 5.62 10.70
C TRP A 125 -2.68 4.55 10.85
N THR A 126 -2.35 3.86 9.77
CA THR A 126 -1.27 2.86 9.79
C THR A 126 0.06 3.48 10.21
N LEU A 127 0.40 4.67 9.70
CA LEU A 127 1.65 5.36 10.06
C LEU A 127 1.62 5.85 11.51
N MET A 128 0.53 6.49 11.97
CA MET A 128 0.36 6.90 13.36
C MET A 128 0.48 5.69 14.31
N ALA A 129 -0.12 4.55 13.96
CA ALA A 129 0.01 3.35 14.78
C ALA A 129 1.47 2.93 14.97
N TYR A 130 2.28 2.91 13.91
CA TYR A 130 3.72 2.65 14.02
C TYR A 130 4.45 3.69 14.87
N MET A 131 4.15 4.98 14.68
CA MET A 131 4.78 6.09 15.41
C MET A 131 4.50 6.04 16.92
N VAL A 132 3.31 5.61 17.32
CA VAL A 132 2.87 5.54 18.73
C VAL A 132 3.23 4.19 19.38
N GLU A 133 3.05 3.07 18.67
CA GLU A 133 3.40 1.75 19.20
C GLU A 133 4.92 1.57 19.33
N GLY A 134 5.71 2.27 18.48
CA GLY A 134 7.15 2.12 18.41
C GLY A 134 7.60 0.99 17.49
N GLY A 135 6.68 0.38 16.73
CA GLY A 135 6.92 -0.74 15.83
C GLY A 135 5.66 -1.50 15.50
N GLY A 136 5.80 -2.80 15.17
CA GLY A 136 4.65 -3.69 15.02
C GLY A 136 3.96 -3.98 16.35
N SER A 137 2.63 -4.06 16.35
CA SER A 137 1.84 -4.36 17.55
C SER A 137 0.84 -5.49 17.26
N LYS A 138 0.43 -6.21 18.31
CA LYS A 138 -0.64 -7.22 18.25
C LYS A 138 -1.96 -6.67 18.78
N THR A 139 -1.91 -5.72 19.70
CA THR A 139 -3.09 -5.21 20.42
C THR A 139 -3.42 -3.76 20.09
N PHE A 140 -2.45 -3.01 19.56
CA PHE A 140 -2.58 -1.57 19.27
C PHE A 140 -3.07 -0.76 20.46
N GLU A 141 -2.71 -1.20 21.68
CA GLU A 141 -3.23 -0.61 22.92
C GLU A 141 -2.84 0.84 23.12
N LYS A 142 -1.62 1.21 22.69
CA LYS A 142 -1.12 2.59 22.81
C LYS A 142 -1.81 3.49 21.80
N SER A 143 -1.75 3.15 20.52
CA SER A 143 -2.30 3.95 19.43
C SER A 143 -3.83 4.06 19.51
N LYS A 144 -4.53 2.97 19.80
CA LYS A 144 -5.98 3.02 20.07
C LYS A 144 -6.29 3.79 21.35
N GLY A 145 -5.46 3.64 22.37
CA GLY A 145 -5.56 4.41 23.61
C GLY A 145 -5.49 5.92 23.38
N TRP A 146 -4.70 6.36 22.41
CA TRP A 146 -4.62 7.77 22.01
C TRP A 146 -5.95 8.28 21.44
N LEU A 147 -6.64 7.50 20.61
CA LEU A 147 -7.93 7.89 20.04
C LEU A 147 -9.00 8.20 21.12
N TYR A 148 -8.88 7.53 22.28
CA TYR A 148 -9.81 7.75 23.39
C TYR A 148 -9.34 8.85 24.35
N ARG A 149 -8.04 8.90 24.67
CA ARG A 149 -7.50 9.87 25.66
C ARG A 149 -7.20 11.24 25.04
N HIS A 150 -6.83 11.26 23.76
CA HIS A 150 -6.35 12.45 23.05
C HIS A 150 -6.96 12.53 21.65
N PRO A 151 -8.32 12.56 21.52
CA PRO A 151 -8.98 12.47 20.20
C PRO A 151 -8.63 13.62 19.27
N GLU A 152 -8.54 14.85 19.78
CA GLU A 152 -8.28 16.01 18.93
C GLU A 152 -6.81 16.07 18.49
N GLU A 153 -5.88 15.71 19.37
CA GLU A 153 -4.47 15.62 19.02
C GLU A 153 -4.21 14.48 18.03
N SER A 154 -4.95 13.35 18.17
CA SER A 154 -4.90 12.26 17.22
C SER A 154 -5.37 12.69 15.84
N LYS A 155 -6.47 13.44 15.74
CA LYS A 155 -6.97 13.97 14.48
C LYS A 155 -5.95 14.93 13.83
N LYS A 156 -5.37 15.86 14.60
CA LYS A 156 -4.32 16.79 14.13
C LYS A 156 -3.10 16.03 13.60
N LEU A 157 -2.65 14.98 14.30
CA LEU A 157 -1.53 14.16 13.85
C LEU A 157 -1.86 13.41 12.55
N LEU A 158 -3.04 12.79 12.48
CA LEU A 158 -3.53 12.08 11.30
C LEU A 158 -3.65 13.00 10.08
N GLU A 159 -4.17 14.21 10.25
CA GLU A 159 -4.27 15.25 9.21
C GLU A 159 -2.88 15.68 8.72
N ARG A 160 -1.92 15.88 9.64
CA ARG A 160 -0.54 16.23 9.32
C ARG A 160 0.17 15.13 8.53
N ILE A 161 0.01 13.87 8.92
CA ILE A 161 0.52 12.71 8.18
C ILE A 161 -0.15 12.67 6.79
N GLY A 162 -1.47 12.87 6.73
CA GLY A 162 -2.25 12.88 5.48
C GLY A 162 -1.73 13.90 4.48
N ARG A 163 -1.37 15.12 4.93
CA ARG A 163 -0.77 16.14 4.08
C ARG A 163 0.54 15.67 3.47
N VAL A 164 1.48 15.17 4.29
CA VAL A 164 2.77 14.67 3.79
C VAL A 164 2.59 13.50 2.81
N CYS A 165 1.65 12.59 3.09
CA CYS A 165 1.30 11.49 2.18
C CYS A 165 0.75 12.03 0.84
N GLY A 166 -0.09 13.05 0.86
CA GLY A 166 -0.64 13.67 -0.35
C GLY A 166 0.47 14.31 -1.21
N GLU A 167 1.34 15.09 -0.60
CA GLU A 167 2.49 15.72 -1.25
C GLU A 167 3.44 14.66 -1.84
N LEU A 168 3.74 13.60 -1.09
CA LEU A 168 4.55 12.47 -1.55
C LEU A 168 3.95 11.78 -2.79
N LEU A 169 2.62 11.54 -2.79
CA LEU A 169 1.97 10.88 -3.93
C LEU A 169 1.96 11.76 -5.17
N VAL A 170 1.79 13.08 -5.03
CA VAL A 170 1.93 14.03 -6.15
C VAL A 170 3.34 13.98 -6.71
N GLY A 171 4.37 14.08 -5.87
CA GLY A 171 5.77 14.00 -6.30
C GLY A 171 6.09 12.69 -7.03
N GLN A 172 5.53 11.56 -6.59
CA GLN A 172 5.70 10.26 -7.26
C GLN A 172 5.09 10.27 -8.67
N VAL A 173 3.94 10.90 -8.89
CA VAL A 173 3.33 11.02 -10.23
C VAL A 173 4.19 11.91 -11.13
N LEU A 174 4.64 13.07 -10.63
CA LEU A 174 5.51 13.97 -11.37
C LEU A 174 6.85 13.31 -11.75
N ALA A 175 7.34 12.40 -10.92
CA ALA A 175 8.52 11.58 -11.20
C ALA A 175 8.27 10.44 -12.21
N GLY A 176 6.99 10.11 -12.52
CA GLY A 176 6.62 9.16 -13.55
C GLY A 176 5.78 7.95 -13.10
N ALA A 177 5.31 7.91 -11.85
CA ALA A 177 4.30 6.92 -11.44
C ALA A 177 2.98 7.17 -12.19
N GLN A 178 2.32 6.10 -12.62
CA GLN A 178 1.12 6.18 -13.45
C GLN A 178 -0.14 5.73 -12.70
N LEU A 179 0.04 5.04 -11.59
CA LEU A 179 -1.00 4.59 -10.67
C LEU A 179 -0.52 4.84 -9.24
N LEU A 180 -1.43 5.01 -8.32
CA LEU A 180 -1.13 5.22 -6.91
C LEU A 180 -1.84 4.21 -6.02
N GLN A 181 -1.21 3.90 -4.88
CA GLN A 181 -1.82 3.04 -3.85
C GLN A 181 -1.57 3.56 -2.44
N VAL A 182 -2.62 3.58 -1.63
CA VAL A 182 -2.59 3.92 -0.20
C VAL A 182 -2.82 2.64 0.59
N PHE A 183 -1.83 2.26 1.42
CA PHE A 183 -1.90 1.05 2.23
C PHE A 183 -2.34 1.34 3.65
N ASP A 184 -3.60 1.03 3.99
CA ASP A 184 -4.06 1.06 5.37
C ASP A 184 -4.05 -0.35 5.99
N SER A 185 -2.85 -0.81 6.31
CA SER A 185 -2.57 -2.18 6.76
C SER A 185 -3.20 -2.52 8.11
N TRP A 186 -3.55 -1.52 8.90
CA TRP A 186 -4.10 -1.63 10.25
C TRP A 186 -5.54 -1.11 10.38
N ALA A 187 -6.21 -0.82 9.25
CA ALA A 187 -7.58 -0.28 9.25
C ALA A 187 -8.57 -1.19 9.99
N GLY A 188 -8.43 -2.50 9.86
CA GLY A 188 -9.28 -3.50 10.52
C GLY A 188 -9.12 -3.59 12.03
N GLU A 189 -8.10 -2.94 12.62
CA GLU A 189 -7.95 -2.84 14.07
C GLU A 189 -8.89 -1.79 14.69
N LEU A 190 -9.52 -0.97 13.84
CA LEU A 190 -10.48 0.05 14.25
C LEU A 190 -11.91 -0.50 14.22
N THR A 191 -12.71 -0.09 15.18
CA THR A 191 -14.16 -0.27 15.06
C THR A 191 -14.72 0.55 13.89
N PRO A 192 -15.90 0.22 13.32
CA PRO A 192 -16.50 1.05 12.27
C PRO A 192 -16.62 2.53 12.63
N TYR A 193 -16.95 2.84 13.88
CA TYR A 193 -17.00 4.22 14.39
C TYR A 193 -15.61 4.90 14.37
N GLN A 194 -14.58 4.22 14.86
CA GLN A 194 -13.21 4.76 14.86
C GLN A 194 -12.68 4.93 13.44
N PHE A 195 -12.96 3.97 12.54
CA PHE A 195 -12.60 4.09 11.14
C PHE A 195 -13.22 5.35 10.52
N GLN A 196 -14.52 5.55 10.71
CA GLN A 196 -15.23 6.72 10.20
C GLN A 196 -14.73 8.03 10.81
N SER A 197 -14.40 8.03 12.11
CA SER A 197 -14.05 9.25 12.85
C SER A 197 -12.60 9.67 12.73
N PHE A 198 -11.67 8.70 12.54
CA PHE A 198 -10.23 8.95 12.59
C PHE A 198 -9.49 8.55 11.32
N ALA A 199 -9.81 7.40 10.69
CA ALA A 199 -9.08 6.94 9.52
C ALA A 199 -9.62 7.54 8.22
N LEU A 200 -10.94 7.60 8.05
CA LEU A 200 -11.57 8.07 6.82
C LEU A 200 -11.28 9.55 6.48
N PRO A 201 -11.36 10.53 7.41
CA PRO A 201 -11.12 11.93 7.05
C PRO A 201 -9.73 12.19 6.43
N PRO A 202 -8.60 11.73 7.00
CA PRO A 202 -7.31 11.94 6.37
C PRO A 202 -7.11 11.13 5.07
N LEU A 203 -7.83 10.00 4.88
CA LEU A 203 -7.84 9.32 3.59
C LEU A 203 -8.52 10.17 2.51
N LEU A 204 -9.66 10.80 2.82
CA LEU A 204 -10.34 11.71 1.90
C LEU A 204 -9.50 12.98 1.63
N GLN A 205 -8.79 13.48 2.61
CA GLN A 205 -7.83 14.59 2.44
C GLN A 205 -6.75 14.23 1.42
N ILE A 206 -6.13 13.03 1.52
CA ILE A 206 -5.11 12.56 0.57
C ILE A 206 -5.67 12.53 -0.84
N SER A 207 -6.78 11.85 -1.07
CA SER A 207 -7.34 11.68 -2.42
C SER A 207 -7.78 13.02 -3.03
N SER A 208 -8.40 13.88 -2.24
CA SER A 208 -8.82 15.23 -2.68
C SER A 208 -7.61 16.09 -3.06
N TYR A 209 -6.57 16.12 -2.21
CA TYR A 209 -5.34 16.87 -2.47
C TYR A 209 -4.63 16.36 -3.73
N VAL A 210 -4.44 15.05 -3.85
CA VAL A 210 -3.76 14.45 -5.00
C VAL A 210 -4.53 14.73 -6.29
N ASN A 211 -5.83 14.47 -6.32
CA ASN A 211 -6.64 14.66 -7.52
C ASN A 211 -6.68 16.14 -7.96
N SER A 212 -6.88 17.08 -7.03
CA SER A 212 -6.94 18.51 -7.35
C SER A 212 -5.59 19.06 -7.80
N THR A 213 -4.51 18.70 -7.09
CA THR A 213 -3.16 19.16 -7.43
C THR A 213 -2.69 18.59 -8.77
N LEU A 214 -2.86 17.29 -9.01
CA LEU A 214 -2.48 16.69 -10.29
C LEU A 214 -3.30 17.26 -11.44
N ALA A 215 -4.59 17.53 -11.27
CA ALA A 215 -5.41 18.17 -12.30
C ALA A 215 -4.90 19.57 -12.64
N SER A 216 -4.53 20.38 -11.62
CA SER A 216 -3.97 21.71 -11.83
C SER A 216 -2.62 21.72 -12.53
N LEU A 217 -1.84 20.62 -12.38
CA LEU A 217 -0.54 20.42 -13.01
C LEU A 217 -0.62 19.73 -14.39
N GLY A 218 -1.82 19.47 -14.91
CA GLY A 218 -2.02 18.86 -16.22
C GLY A 218 -1.93 17.33 -16.23
N HIS A 219 -2.03 16.68 -15.07
CA HIS A 219 -2.02 15.22 -14.91
C HIS A 219 -3.36 14.69 -14.33
N PRO A 220 -4.53 15.00 -14.94
CA PRO A 220 -5.81 14.54 -14.42
C PRO A 220 -5.99 13.01 -14.57
N GLY A 221 -6.81 12.42 -13.70
CA GLY A 221 -7.29 11.04 -13.88
C GLY A 221 -6.29 9.95 -13.48
N VAL A 222 -5.26 10.25 -12.69
CA VAL A 222 -4.40 9.21 -12.12
C VAL A 222 -5.20 8.40 -11.11
N ALA A 223 -5.35 7.09 -11.37
CA ALA A 223 -6.14 6.22 -10.51
C ALA A 223 -5.43 5.94 -9.17
N ILE A 224 -6.17 6.10 -8.08
CA ILE A 224 -5.70 5.81 -6.72
C ILE A 224 -6.43 4.57 -6.20
N THR A 225 -5.68 3.59 -5.72
CA THR A 225 -6.19 2.41 -5.02
C THR A 225 -6.07 2.62 -3.51
N LEU A 226 -7.14 2.40 -2.76
CA LEU A 226 -7.09 2.29 -1.30
C LEU A 226 -7.13 0.81 -0.90
N PHE A 227 -6.23 0.38 -0.03
CA PHE A 227 -6.23 -0.96 0.56
C PHE A 227 -6.48 -0.89 2.07
N PRO A 228 -7.75 -0.86 2.51
CA PRO A 228 -8.15 -0.80 3.91
C PRO A 228 -8.25 -2.22 4.47
N LYS A 229 -7.11 -2.86 4.73
CA LYS A 229 -7.05 -4.26 5.17
C LYS A 229 -7.84 -4.49 6.46
N GLY A 230 -8.67 -5.53 6.47
CA GLY A 230 -9.49 -5.90 7.63
C GLY A 230 -10.80 -5.09 7.77
N VAL A 231 -11.05 -4.14 6.88
CA VAL A 231 -12.34 -3.43 6.86
C VAL A 231 -13.37 -4.29 6.12
N HIS A 232 -14.14 -5.06 6.87
CA HIS A 232 -15.14 -5.99 6.34
C HIS A 232 -16.58 -5.53 6.63
N SER A 233 -16.75 -4.54 7.51
CA SER A 233 -18.07 -4.01 7.86
C SER A 233 -18.76 -3.40 6.63
N PRO A 234 -20.00 -3.84 6.29
CA PRO A 234 -20.77 -3.28 5.18
C PRO A 234 -20.95 -1.76 5.29
N SER A 235 -21.10 -1.22 6.50
CA SER A 235 -21.24 0.22 6.72
C SER A 235 -19.97 0.98 6.30
N SER A 236 -18.79 0.51 6.71
CA SER A 236 -17.51 1.12 6.34
C SER A 236 -17.21 0.97 4.84
N LEU A 237 -17.51 -0.20 4.25
CA LEU A 237 -17.31 -0.45 2.82
C LEU A 237 -18.20 0.46 1.95
N ARG A 238 -19.45 0.71 2.36
CA ARG A 238 -20.34 1.66 1.66
C ARG A 238 -19.80 3.09 1.65
N LEU A 239 -19.12 3.54 2.70
CA LEU A 239 -18.47 4.85 2.73
C LEU A 239 -17.35 4.97 1.68
N LEU A 240 -16.76 3.84 1.24
CA LEU A 240 -15.68 3.77 0.28
C LEU A 240 -16.15 3.41 -1.15
N SER A 241 -17.45 3.18 -1.36
CA SER A 241 -17.98 2.60 -2.59
C SER A 241 -18.17 3.56 -3.76
N ASP A 242 -18.14 4.86 -3.51
CA ASP A 242 -18.33 5.87 -4.56
C ASP A 242 -17.06 6.68 -4.81
N PRO A 243 -16.36 6.43 -5.94
CA PRO A 243 -15.15 7.17 -6.30
C PRO A 243 -15.36 8.69 -6.46
N SER A 244 -16.59 9.13 -6.78
CA SER A 244 -16.88 10.56 -6.92
C SER A 244 -16.83 11.33 -5.59
N SER A 245 -17.11 10.64 -4.49
CA SER A 245 -17.04 11.20 -3.14
C SER A 245 -15.73 10.91 -2.43
N THR A 246 -15.09 9.79 -2.74
CA THR A 246 -13.87 9.36 -2.05
C THR A 246 -12.57 9.68 -2.79
N GLY A 247 -12.63 9.87 -4.12
CA GLY A 247 -11.45 10.03 -4.96
C GLY A 247 -10.64 8.75 -5.20
N TYR A 248 -11.06 7.60 -4.65
CA TYR A 248 -10.40 6.32 -4.85
C TYR A 248 -11.11 5.52 -5.96
N ALA A 249 -10.39 5.25 -7.05
CA ALA A 249 -10.92 4.52 -8.20
C ALA A 249 -11.04 3.00 -7.94
N THR A 250 -10.26 2.48 -6.98
CA THR A 250 -10.16 1.05 -6.69
C THR A 250 -10.06 0.80 -5.19
N LEU A 251 -10.75 -0.24 -4.70
CA LEU A 251 -10.58 -0.77 -3.34
C LEU A 251 -9.85 -2.11 -3.39
N GLY A 252 -8.77 -2.21 -2.61
CA GLY A 252 -8.08 -3.47 -2.36
C GLY A 252 -8.81 -4.27 -1.29
N LEU A 253 -8.97 -5.56 -1.52
CA LEU A 253 -9.60 -6.51 -0.63
C LEU A 253 -8.56 -7.49 -0.09
N ASP A 254 -8.67 -7.84 1.18
CA ASP A 254 -7.90 -8.95 1.73
C ASP A 254 -8.59 -10.31 1.47
N TRP A 255 -7.91 -11.39 1.83
CA TRP A 255 -8.34 -12.77 1.54
C TRP A 255 -9.52 -13.25 2.37
N GLN A 256 -9.96 -12.51 3.38
CA GLN A 256 -10.98 -12.94 4.34
C GLN A 256 -12.40 -12.66 3.87
N VAL A 257 -12.57 -12.00 2.71
CA VAL A 257 -13.88 -11.62 2.18
C VAL A 257 -14.21 -12.36 0.88
N ASP A 258 -15.49 -12.66 0.67
CA ASP A 258 -15.97 -13.15 -0.62
C ASP A 258 -16.18 -11.98 -1.59
N PRO A 259 -15.58 -12.02 -2.79
CA PRO A 259 -15.70 -10.96 -3.77
C PRO A 259 -17.14 -10.64 -4.21
N GLN A 260 -18.02 -11.65 -4.29
CA GLN A 260 -19.42 -11.44 -4.69
C GLN A 260 -20.20 -10.69 -3.61
N GLU A 261 -20.03 -11.09 -2.35
CA GLU A 261 -20.66 -10.40 -1.20
C GLU A 261 -20.22 -8.95 -1.11
N ILE A 262 -18.92 -8.71 -1.28
CA ILE A 262 -18.41 -7.33 -1.28
C ILE A 262 -18.96 -6.53 -2.46
N ARG A 263 -19.08 -7.13 -3.64
CA ARG A 263 -19.64 -6.47 -4.82
C ARG A 263 -21.11 -6.08 -4.62
N GLU A 264 -21.89 -6.89 -3.91
CA GLU A 264 -23.27 -6.55 -3.52
C GLU A 264 -23.32 -5.33 -2.60
N VAL A 265 -22.34 -5.19 -1.70
CA VAL A 265 -22.25 -4.06 -0.76
C VAL A 265 -21.81 -2.77 -1.44
N VAL A 266 -20.75 -2.83 -2.28
CA VAL A 266 -20.12 -1.62 -2.86
C VAL A 266 -20.63 -1.27 -4.25
N GLY A 267 -21.43 -2.14 -4.90
CA GLY A 267 -21.93 -1.91 -6.25
C GLY A 267 -20.82 -1.98 -7.32
N SER A 268 -21.05 -1.38 -8.48
CA SER A 268 -20.17 -1.47 -9.65
C SER A 268 -19.38 -0.20 -9.96
N LYS A 269 -19.54 0.88 -9.20
CA LYS A 269 -18.87 2.17 -9.43
C LYS A 269 -17.38 2.12 -9.13
N VAL A 270 -16.98 1.42 -8.06
CA VAL A 270 -15.59 1.28 -7.65
C VAL A 270 -15.02 -0.03 -8.19
N ASN A 271 -13.79 0.02 -8.70
CA ASN A 271 -13.06 -1.20 -9.06
C ASN A 271 -12.61 -1.93 -7.80
N LEU A 272 -12.43 -3.25 -7.89
CA LEU A 272 -11.93 -4.06 -6.78
C LEU A 272 -10.59 -4.71 -7.17
N GLN A 273 -9.67 -4.78 -6.20
CA GLN A 273 -8.37 -5.41 -6.37
C GLN A 273 -8.21 -6.52 -5.32
N GLY A 274 -7.78 -7.68 -5.73
CA GLY A 274 -7.51 -8.81 -4.83
C GLY A 274 -8.08 -10.09 -5.39
N ASN A 275 -8.30 -11.12 -4.55
CA ASN A 275 -7.96 -11.17 -3.10
C ASN A 275 -7.47 -12.57 -2.73
N PHE A 276 -6.55 -13.09 -3.55
CA PHE A 276 -5.99 -14.43 -3.35
C PHE A 276 -5.24 -14.52 -2.00
N ASP A 277 -5.50 -15.58 -1.24
CA ASP A 277 -4.77 -15.81 0.00
C ASP A 277 -3.30 -16.16 -0.31
N PRO A 278 -2.33 -15.36 0.16
CA PRO A 278 -0.92 -15.63 -0.09
C PRO A 278 -0.43 -16.99 0.43
N VAL A 279 -1.09 -17.56 1.43
CA VAL A 279 -0.71 -18.85 2.02
C VAL A 279 -1.01 -20.00 1.06
N VAL A 280 -1.95 -19.86 0.14
CA VAL A 280 -2.23 -20.88 -0.88
C VAL A 280 -1.03 -21.11 -1.81
N LEU A 281 -0.11 -20.13 -1.93
CA LEU A 281 1.14 -20.33 -2.68
C LEU A 281 2.03 -21.45 -2.12
N TYR A 282 1.77 -21.93 -0.91
CA TYR A 282 2.43 -23.15 -0.35
C TYR A 282 1.69 -24.45 -0.66
N GLY A 283 0.52 -24.38 -1.32
CA GLY A 283 -0.34 -25.52 -1.61
C GLY A 283 0.08 -26.36 -2.82
N GLY A 284 1.23 -26.05 -3.44
CA GLY A 284 1.68 -26.68 -4.68
C GLY A 284 0.80 -26.33 -5.88
N LYS A 285 1.19 -26.81 -7.06
CA LYS A 285 0.55 -26.42 -8.34
C LYS A 285 -0.95 -26.68 -8.37
N GLU A 286 -1.38 -27.86 -7.94
CA GLU A 286 -2.81 -28.25 -7.95
C GLU A 286 -3.65 -27.37 -6.99
N GLY A 287 -3.10 -27.09 -5.80
CA GLY A 287 -3.76 -26.22 -4.82
C GLY A 287 -3.89 -24.78 -5.32
N ILE A 288 -2.82 -24.25 -5.88
CA ILE A 288 -2.80 -22.90 -6.48
C ILE A 288 -3.81 -22.81 -7.63
N GLU A 289 -3.78 -23.76 -8.56
CA GLU A 289 -4.65 -23.76 -9.73
C GLU A 289 -6.14 -23.79 -9.36
N ARG A 290 -6.52 -24.73 -8.48
CA ARG A 290 -7.89 -24.85 -7.96
C ARG A 290 -8.39 -23.57 -7.32
N GLU A 291 -7.60 -22.92 -6.47
CA GLU A 291 -8.02 -21.72 -5.78
C GLU A 291 -8.02 -20.48 -6.71
N VAL A 292 -7.11 -20.41 -7.68
CA VAL A 292 -7.14 -19.35 -8.71
C VAL A 292 -8.38 -19.51 -9.59
N GLU A 293 -8.70 -20.72 -10.02
CA GLU A 293 -9.91 -20.98 -10.79
C GLU A 293 -11.16 -20.55 -10.02
N ARG A 294 -11.26 -20.96 -8.73
CA ARG A 294 -12.36 -20.55 -7.84
C ARG A 294 -12.46 -19.02 -7.72
N MET A 295 -11.33 -18.35 -7.49
CA MET A 295 -11.28 -16.88 -7.42
C MET A 295 -11.78 -16.26 -8.73
N CYS A 296 -11.27 -16.69 -9.87
CA CYS A 296 -11.68 -16.15 -11.18
C CYS A 296 -13.18 -16.37 -11.46
N GLN A 297 -13.72 -17.52 -11.07
CA GLN A 297 -15.17 -17.80 -11.21
C GLN A 297 -16.03 -16.83 -10.38
N ARG A 298 -15.59 -16.50 -9.14
CA ARG A 298 -16.27 -15.52 -8.29
C ARG A 298 -16.28 -14.11 -8.88
N TRP A 299 -15.26 -13.77 -9.66
CA TRP A 299 -15.17 -12.46 -10.31
C TRP A 299 -15.89 -12.39 -11.68
N LYS A 300 -16.09 -13.52 -12.40
CA LYS A 300 -16.69 -13.52 -13.74
C LYS A 300 -18.14 -13.01 -13.79
N GLY A 301 -18.90 -13.18 -12.73
CA GLY A 301 -20.30 -12.70 -12.64
C GLY A 301 -20.43 -11.27 -12.12
N ALA A 302 -19.36 -10.67 -11.62
CA ALA A 302 -19.41 -9.38 -10.97
C ALA A 302 -19.35 -8.22 -11.98
N LYS A 303 -20.30 -7.28 -11.89
CA LYS A 303 -20.23 -6.01 -12.65
C LYS A 303 -19.13 -5.13 -12.06
N GLY A 304 -18.40 -4.38 -12.91
CA GLY A 304 -17.29 -3.49 -12.51
C GLY A 304 -15.92 -4.08 -12.80
N GLY A 305 -14.87 -3.25 -12.64
CA GLY A 305 -13.49 -3.66 -12.87
C GLY A 305 -12.93 -4.54 -11.77
N TRP A 306 -12.02 -5.45 -12.16
CA TRP A 306 -11.27 -6.29 -11.23
C TRP A 306 -9.79 -6.32 -11.59
N ILE A 307 -8.94 -6.21 -10.59
CA ILE A 307 -7.49 -6.36 -10.68
C ILE A 307 -7.11 -7.57 -9.84
N ALA A 308 -6.65 -8.65 -10.49
CA ALA A 308 -6.17 -9.84 -9.79
C ALA A 308 -4.93 -9.51 -8.96
N ASN A 309 -4.96 -9.81 -7.67
CA ASN A 309 -3.86 -9.59 -6.75
C ASN A 309 -3.96 -10.55 -5.56
N LEU A 310 -2.88 -10.65 -4.81
CA LEU A 310 -2.91 -11.27 -3.49
C LEU A 310 -3.69 -10.37 -2.52
N GLY A 311 -4.42 -10.97 -1.60
CA GLY A 311 -5.15 -10.26 -0.54
C GLY A 311 -4.26 -9.74 0.59
N HIS A 312 -2.96 -10.01 0.56
CA HIS A 312 -1.93 -9.49 1.46
C HIS A 312 -0.56 -9.58 0.80
N GLY A 313 0.46 -9.06 1.48
CA GLY A 313 1.85 -9.22 1.07
C GLY A 313 2.27 -10.69 0.97
N ILE A 314 2.96 -11.04 -0.11
CA ILE A 314 3.56 -12.36 -0.28
C ILE A 314 4.54 -12.66 0.86
N THR A 315 4.52 -13.89 1.37
CA THR A 315 5.40 -14.30 2.47
C THR A 315 6.81 -14.65 1.98
N PRO A 316 7.85 -14.51 2.83
CA PRO A 316 9.25 -14.61 2.38
C PRO A 316 9.67 -15.97 1.82
N ASN A 317 8.99 -17.04 2.23
CA ASN A 317 9.39 -18.42 1.91
C ASN A 317 8.64 -18.99 0.70
N VAL A 318 7.86 -18.18 -0.02
CA VAL A 318 7.22 -18.61 -1.27
C VAL A 318 8.28 -18.87 -2.33
N LYS A 319 8.16 -19.99 -3.02
CA LYS A 319 9.05 -20.30 -4.13
C LYS A 319 8.69 -19.45 -5.35
N PRO A 320 9.68 -18.92 -6.08
CA PRO A 320 9.42 -18.13 -7.29
C PRO A 320 8.57 -18.87 -8.33
N GLU A 321 8.73 -20.20 -8.45
CA GLU A 321 8.00 -21.04 -9.38
C GLU A 321 6.49 -21.10 -9.05
N ASP A 322 6.13 -21.10 -7.75
CA ASP A 322 4.75 -21.12 -7.29
C ASP A 322 4.05 -19.79 -7.59
N MET A 323 4.78 -18.67 -7.47
CA MET A 323 4.27 -17.36 -7.90
C MET A 323 4.12 -17.28 -9.43
N GLY A 324 5.07 -17.84 -10.20
CA GLY A 324 4.96 -17.96 -11.65
C GLY A 324 3.71 -18.75 -12.06
N TRP A 325 3.47 -19.88 -11.42
CA TRP A 325 2.29 -20.70 -11.66
C TRP A 325 0.97 -19.98 -11.31
N PHE A 326 0.95 -19.23 -10.22
CA PHE A 326 -0.19 -18.37 -9.90
C PHE A 326 -0.53 -17.40 -11.04
N LEU A 327 0.47 -16.72 -11.61
CA LEU A 327 0.27 -15.77 -12.71
C LEU A 327 -0.24 -16.48 -13.98
N GLU A 328 0.33 -17.64 -14.32
CA GLU A 328 -0.14 -18.47 -15.45
C GLU A 328 -1.61 -18.87 -15.28
N CYS A 329 -1.98 -19.34 -14.08
CA CYS A 329 -3.36 -19.71 -13.76
C CYS A 329 -4.30 -18.50 -13.82
N VAL A 330 -3.91 -17.33 -13.31
CA VAL A 330 -4.72 -16.11 -13.44
C VAL A 330 -4.99 -15.80 -14.92
N HIS A 331 -3.96 -15.81 -15.76
CA HIS A 331 -4.11 -15.57 -17.20
C HIS A 331 -4.96 -16.64 -17.89
N LYS A 332 -4.88 -17.90 -17.44
CA LYS A 332 -5.69 -19.02 -17.99
C LYS A 332 -7.18 -18.85 -17.66
N TYR A 333 -7.50 -18.56 -16.40
CA TYR A 333 -8.87 -18.62 -15.89
C TYR A 333 -9.61 -17.26 -15.88
N SER A 334 -8.91 -16.12 -16.00
CA SER A 334 -9.54 -14.80 -16.05
C SER A 334 -10.06 -14.41 -17.43
N LYS A 335 -9.70 -15.12 -18.50
CA LYS A 335 -10.21 -14.88 -19.85
C LYS A 335 -11.75 -14.99 -19.86
N ARG A 336 -12.39 -13.94 -20.39
CA ARG A 336 -13.85 -13.85 -20.56
C ARG A 336 -14.31 -14.68 -21.76
#